data_7be3c97b87f1faafcbce78355a714f83
#
_entry.id   7be3c97b87f1faafcbce78355a714f83
#
_cell.length_a   1.000
_cell.length_b   1.000
_cell.length_c   1.000
_cell.angle_alpha   90.00
_cell.angle_beta   90.00
_cell.angle_gamma   90.00
#
_symmetry.space_group_name_H-M   'P 1'
#
loop_
_entity.id
_entity.type
_entity.pdbx_description
1 polymer ?
#
loop_
_entity_poly.entity_id
_entity_poly.type
_entity_poly.pdbx_seq_one_letter_code
_entity_poly.pdbx_strand_id
1 'polypeptide(L)'
;MNTTKAKEFFKKLSDKFLDLLYPEGLTCVNCGDELQHETRLNFCGKCYLNLIENDGHRCKICGIRMRNEADYCDNCTRFDKYFDMNRSPFIYEKTASDLVKKLKFGNKLYIAKELAKAMADEYFTGGFNCDFILYVPMTEKEEKERRIL
;
A
#
# COMPACT_ATOMS: atom_id res chain seq x y z
N MET A 1 -19.89 9.42 33.80
CA MET A 1 -18.52 8.96 33.41
C MET A 1 -18.66 8.17 32.14
N ASN A 2 -18.16 8.74 31.01
CA ASN A 2 -18.55 8.31 29.66
C ASN A 2 -18.10 6.87 29.31
N THR A 3 -19.06 6.00 29.10
CA THR A 3 -18.89 4.61 28.64
C THR A 3 -18.03 4.49 27.34
N THR A 4 -18.00 5.52 26.53
CA THR A 4 -17.20 5.59 25.28
C THR A 4 -15.69 5.65 25.58
N LYS A 5 -15.27 6.49 26.53
CA LYS A 5 -13.85 6.63 26.93
C LYS A 5 -13.29 5.36 27.59
N ALA A 6 -14.13 4.65 28.35
CA ALA A 6 -13.72 3.37 28.96
C ALA A 6 -13.53 2.29 27.88
N LYS A 7 -14.42 2.19 26.89
CA LYS A 7 -14.28 1.26 25.75
C LYS A 7 -13.02 1.55 24.91
N GLU A 8 -12.73 2.81 24.65
CA GLU A 8 -11.49 3.20 23.91
C GLU A 8 -10.23 2.88 24.72
N PHE A 9 -10.26 3.10 26.04
CA PHE A 9 -9.14 2.74 26.90
C PHE A 9 -8.88 1.23 26.94
N PHE A 10 -9.93 0.41 27.10
CA PHE A 10 -9.81 -1.05 27.06
C PHE A 10 -9.37 -1.56 25.70
N LYS A 11 -9.84 -0.97 24.60
CA LYS A 11 -9.37 -1.30 23.25
C LYS A 11 -7.88 -1.00 23.09
N LYS A 12 -7.42 0.20 23.46
CA LYS A 12 -6.00 0.57 23.41
C LYS A 12 -5.11 -0.32 24.28
N LEU A 13 -5.62 -0.76 25.44
CA LEU A 13 -4.89 -1.67 26.32
C LEU A 13 -4.79 -3.07 25.73
N SER A 14 -5.89 -3.55 25.15
CA SER A 14 -5.92 -4.84 24.41
C SER A 14 -4.98 -4.83 23.20
N ASP A 15 -5.00 -3.75 22.42
CA ASP A 15 -4.12 -3.61 21.24
C ASP A 15 -2.64 -3.63 21.67
N LYS A 16 -2.26 -2.88 22.70
CA LYS A 16 -0.88 -2.89 23.24
C LYS A 16 -0.47 -4.25 23.81
N PHE A 17 -1.39 -4.97 24.43
CA PHE A 17 -1.12 -6.30 24.95
C PHE A 17 -0.95 -7.31 23.84
N LEU A 18 -1.74 -7.20 22.75
CA LEU A 18 -1.60 -8.02 21.56
C LEU A 18 -0.28 -7.70 20.83
N ASP A 19 0.11 -6.44 20.74
CA ASP A 19 1.40 -6.03 20.17
C ASP A 19 2.60 -6.59 20.97
N LEU A 20 2.45 -6.73 22.29
CA LEU A 20 3.48 -7.34 23.14
C LEU A 20 3.59 -8.85 22.94
N LEU A 21 2.46 -9.53 22.73
CA LEU A 21 2.43 -10.99 22.51
C LEU A 21 2.76 -11.37 21.06
N TYR A 22 2.41 -10.52 20.12
CA TYR A 22 2.60 -10.71 18.69
C TYR A 22 3.23 -9.43 18.09
N PRO A 23 4.51 -9.16 18.37
CA PRO A 23 5.18 -7.98 17.83
C PRO A 23 5.14 -7.99 16.31
N GLU A 24 4.75 -6.85 15.73
CA GLU A 24 4.77 -6.65 14.28
C GLU A 24 6.21 -6.71 13.75
N GLY A 25 6.38 -7.12 12.51
CA GLY A 25 7.69 -7.07 11.84
C GLY A 25 8.56 -8.31 12.04
N LEU A 26 8.05 -9.38 12.67
CA LEU A 26 8.81 -10.62 12.82
C LEU A 26 8.83 -11.47 11.55
N THR A 27 7.84 -11.32 10.69
CA THR A 27 7.71 -12.14 9.48
C THR A 27 7.52 -11.31 8.23
N CYS A 28 8.01 -11.82 7.11
CA CYS A 28 7.85 -11.21 5.81
C CYS A 28 6.38 -11.17 5.40
N VAL A 29 5.88 -9.97 5.09
CA VAL A 29 4.48 -9.74 4.71
C VAL A 29 4.05 -10.52 3.47
N ASN A 30 4.99 -10.85 2.58
CA ASN A 30 4.70 -11.62 1.37
C ASN A 30 4.80 -13.14 1.54
N CYS A 31 5.95 -13.66 2.01
CA CYS A 31 6.18 -15.11 2.08
C CYS A 31 5.95 -15.72 3.45
N GLY A 32 5.93 -14.92 4.52
CA GLY A 32 5.81 -15.40 5.90
C GLY A 32 7.13 -15.84 6.54
N ASP A 33 8.26 -15.78 5.84
CA ASP A 33 9.57 -16.12 6.38
C ASP A 33 9.94 -15.15 7.52
N GLU A 34 10.72 -15.63 8.49
CA GLU A 34 11.23 -14.80 9.58
C GLU A 34 12.13 -13.68 9.05
N LEU A 35 11.95 -12.49 9.62
CA LEU A 35 12.81 -11.34 9.34
C LEU A 35 13.96 -11.33 10.33
N GLN A 36 15.18 -11.33 9.82
CA GLN A 36 16.39 -11.23 10.65
C GLN A 36 16.62 -9.83 11.22
N HIS A 37 16.05 -8.81 10.58
CA HIS A 37 16.13 -7.40 10.97
C HIS A 37 14.84 -6.69 10.64
N GLU A 38 14.50 -5.67 11.42
CA GLU A 38 13.42 -4.75 11.09
C GLU A 38 13.74 -4.04 9.78
N THR A 39 12.83 -4.17 8.82
CA THR A 39 12.89 -3.45 7.55
C THR A 39 11.72 -2.48 7.47
N ARG A 40 11.88 -1.38 6.74
CA ARG A 40 10.84 -0.34 6.64
C ARG A 40 9.46 -0.88 6.21
N LEU A 41 9.45 -1.89 5.36
CA LEU A 41 8.24 -2.48 4.78
C LEU A 41 8.07 -3.97 5.12
N ASN A 42 8.70 -4.47 6.15
CA ASN A 42 8.57 -5.86 6.63
C ASN A 42 8.66 -6.93 5.53
N PHE A 43 9.60 -6.80 4.60
CA PHE A 43 9.91 -7.79 3.57
C PHE A 43 11.26 -8.46 3.82
N CYS A 44 11.34 -9.76 3.62
CA CYS A 44 12.64 -10.44 3.57
C CYS A 44 13.42 -10.02 2.31
N GLY A 45 14.75 -10.19 2.33
CA GLY A 45 15.60 -9.77 1.22
C GLY A 45 15.16 -10.31 -0.15
N LYS A 46 14.73 -11.57 -0.21
CA LYS A 46 14.24 -12.17 -1.47
C LYS A 46 12.97 -11.49 -1.99
N CYS A 47 12.00 -11.21 -1.12
CA CYS A 47 10.76 -10.53 -1.52
C CYS A 47 11.02 -9.07 -1.86
N TYR A 48 11.91 -8.40 -1.13
CA TYR A 48 12.29 -7.01 -1.39
C TYR A 48 12.99 -6.87 -2.75
N LEU A 49 13.94 -7.72 -3.09
CA LEU A 49 14.61 -7.72 -4.40
C LEU A 49 13.64 -7.93 -5.59
N ASN A 50 12.51 -8.58 -5.35
CA ASN A 50 11.45 -8.77 -6.33
C ASN A 50 10.33 -7.71 -6.24
N LEU A 51 10.44 -6.75 -5.33
CA LEU A 51 9.56 -5.60 -5.22
C LEU A 51 10.16 -4.44 -6.01
N ILE A 52 9.76 -4.33 -7.28
CA ILE A 52 10.34 -3.36 -8.19
C ILE A 52 9.75 -1.99 -7.90
N GLU A 53 10.58 -1.08 -7.39
CA GLU A 53 10.19 0.31 -7.16
C GLU A 53 9.93 0.99 -8.50
N ASN A 54 8.90 1.83 -8.53
CA ASN A 54 8.59 2.66 -9.71
C ASN A 54 9.34 3.99 -9.62
N ASP A 55 10.65 3.88 -9.51
CA ASP A 55 11.61 4.99 -9.47
C ASP A 55 12.07 5.42 -10.87
N GLY A 56 12.90 6.43 -10.93
CA GLY A 56 13.45 6.95 -12.18
C GLY A 56 12.47 7.81 -12.97
N HIS A 57 12.69 7.90 -14.30
CA HIS A 57 11.89 8.77 -15.17
C HIS A 57 10.50 8.19 -15.42
N ARG A 58 9.47 8.98 -15.12
CA ARG A 58 8.06 8.58 -15.19
C ARG A 58 7.23 9.60 -15.96
N CYS A 59 6.22 9.13 -16.68
CA CYS A 59 5.23 10.00 -17.31
C CYS A 59 4.60 10.93 -16.27
N LYS A 60 4.58 12.23 -16.54
CA LYS A 60 4.05 13.25 -15.61
C LYS A 60 2.56 13.06 -15.32
N ILE A 61 1.79 12.51 -16.25
CA ILE A 61 0.36 12.24 -16.07
C ILE A 61 0.15 10.87 -15.41
N CYS A 62 0.41 9.76 -16.11
CA CYS A 62 -0.01 8.44 -15.67
C CYS A 62 0.99 7.70 -14.77
N GLY A 63 2.19 8.26 -14.55
CA GLY A 63 3.19 7.65 -13.66
C GLY A 63 3.86 6.37 -14.17
N ILE A 64 3.61 5.97 -15.43
CA ILE A 64 4.31 4.81 -16.00
C ILE A 64 5.81 5.10 -16.15
N ARG A 65 6.65 4.14 -15.78
CA ARG A 65 8.10 4.24 -15.97
C ARG A 65 8.45 4.30 -17.45
N MET A 66 9.31 5.22 -17.82
CA MET A 66 9.74 5.43 -19.21
C MET A 66 11.24 5.23 -19.33
N ARG A 67 11.67 4.80 -20.53
CA ARG A 67 13.08 4.62 -20.86
C ARG A 67 13.72 5.86 -21.50
N ASN A 68 12.89 6.75 -22.02
CA ASN A 68 13.29 8.00 -22.64
C ASN A 68 13.05 9.18 -21.68
N GLU A 69 13.64 10.31 -21.97
CA GLU A 69 13.52 11.55 -21.16
C GLU A 69 12.27 12.39 -21.49
N ALA A 70 11.31 11.85 -22.26
CA ALA A 70 10.08 12.55 -22.58
C ALA A 70 9.21 12.78 -21.35
N ASP A 71 8.53 13.91 -21.27
CA ASP A 71 7.63 14.24 -20.16
C ASP A 71 6.38 13.35 -20.11
N TYR A 72 5.93 12.88 -21.26
CA TYR A 72 4.69 12.11 -21.43
C TYR A 72 4.91 10.85 -22.25
N CYS A 73 4.22 9.78 -21.87
CA CYS A 73 4.22 8.54 -22.65
C CYS A 73 3.28 8.65 -23.85
N ASP A 74 3.46 7.80 -24.86
CA ASP A 74 2.64 7.79 -26.09
C ASP A 74 1.14 7.72 -25.81
N ASN A 75 0.73 6.96 -24.80
CA ASN A 75 -0.69 6.85 -24.42
C ASN A 75 -1.26 8.17 -23.87
N CYS A 76 -0.49 8.90 -23.08
CA CYS A 76 -0.92 10.19 -22.54
C CYS A 76 -0.81 11.32 -23.56
N THR A 77 0.02 11.18 -24.58
CA THR A 77 0.10 12.13 -25.69
C THR A 77 -1.05 11.98 -26.69
N ARG A 78 -1.54 10.74 -26.88
CA ARG A 78 -2.58 10.45 -27.88
C ARG A 78 -4.00 10.54 -27.37
N PHE A 79 -4.20 10.35 -26.07
CA PHE A 79 -5.55 10.28 -25.47
C PHE A 79 -5.65 11.20 -24.27
N ASP A 80 -6.71 12.00 -24.25
CA ASP A 80 -7.05 12.83 -23.11
C ASP A 80 -7.27 12.01 -21.85
N LYS A 81 -6.86 12.55 -20.71
CA LYS A 81 -7.05 11.94 -19.39
C LYS A 81 -7.95 12.86 -18.55
N TYR A 82 -8.82 12.26 -17.77
CA TYR A 82 -9.73 12.95 -16.85
C TYR A 82 -9.17 13.06 -15.43
N PHE A 83 -7.85 12.96 -15.29
CA PHE A 83 -7.12 13.14 -14.04
C PHE A 83 -5.80 13.86 -14.33
N ASP A 84 -5.31 14.61 -13.36
CA ASP A 84 -4.10 15.41 -13.51
C ASP A 84 -2.85 14.56 -13.39
N MET A 85 -2.80 13.68 -12.36
CA MET A 85 -1.63 12.90 -12.06
C MET A 85 -1.97 11.56 -11.41
N ASN A 86 -1.23 10.53 -11.78
CA ASN A 86 -1.22 9.24 -11.11
C ASN A 86 0.21 8.88 -10.72
N ARG A 87 0.38 8.31 -9.53
CA ARG A 87 1.65 7.78 -9.03
C ARG A 87 1.41 6.42 -8.39
N SER A 88 2.40 5.58 -8.49
CA SER A 88 2.41 4.28 -7.82
C SER A 88 3.82 4.01 -7.30
N PRO A 89 3.97 3.53 -6.05
CA PRO A 89 5.30 3.26 -5.48
C PRO A 89 6.00 2.08 -6.17
N PHE A 90 5.25 1.13 -6.70
CA PHE A 90 5.81 -0.09 -7.29
C PHE A 90 5.28 -0.35 -8.69
N ILE A 91 6.10 -1.01 -9.50
CA ILE A 91 5.67 -1.61 -10.77
C ILE A 91 4.82 -2.85 -10.46
N TYR A 92 3.66 -3.00 -11.13
CA TYR A 92 2.71 -4.10 -10.89
C TYR A 92 3.21 -5.42 -11.48
N GLU A 93 4.31 -5.91 -10.92
CA GLU A 93 4.94 -7.18 -11.30
C GLU A 93 5.38 -7.94 -10.05
N LYS A 94 5.70 -9.23 -10.19
CA LYS A 94 6.28 -10.09 -9.15
C LYS A 94 5.64 -9.85 -7.77
N THR A 95 6.45 -9.48 -6.77
CA THR A 95 6.00 -9.27 -5.38
C THR A 95 4.85 -8.24 -5.28
N ALA A 96 4.89 -7.13 -5.99
CA ALA A 96 3.81 -6.14 -5.94
C ALA A 96 2.48 -6.70 -6.44
N SER A 97 2.50 -7.46 -7.53
CA SER A 97 1.32 -8.15 -8.06
C SER A 97 0.76 -9.18 -7.07
N ASP A 98 1.65 -9.95 -6.41
CA ASP A 98 1.26 -10.96 -5.42
C ASP A 98 0.61 -10.32 -4.20
N LEU A 99 1.17 -9.23 -3.68
CA LEU A 99 0.63 -8.50 -2.55
C LEU A 99 -0.79 -8.00 -2.82
N VAL A 100 -1.00 -7.35 -3.98
CA VAL A 100 -2.33 -6.85 -4.35
C VAL A 100 -3.33 -7.99 -4.52
N LYS A 101 -2.95 -9.12 -5.11
CA LYS A 101 -3.82 -10.31 -5.24
C LYS A 101 -4.15 -10.91 -3.88
N LYS A 102 -3.17 -11.07 -2.99
CA LYS A 102 -3.37 -11.56 -1.63
C LYS A 102 -4.29 -10.65 -0.81
N LEU A 103 -4.13 -9.33 -0.94
CA LEU A 103 -5.00 -8.36 -0.29
C LEU A 103 -6.42 -8.43 -0.84
N LYS A 104 -6.60 -8.43 -2.17
CA LYS A 104 -7.93 -8.38 -2.80
C LYS A 104 -8.69 -9.69 -2.73
N PHE A 105 -8.00 -10.82 -2.86
CA PHE A 105 -8.63 -12.14 -3.04
C PHE A 105 -8.20 -13.16 -1.99
N GLY A 106 -7.14 -12.90 -1.25
CA GLY A 106 -6.58 -13.79 -0.23
C GLY A 106 -6.98 -13.44 1.20
N ASN A 107 -7.80 -12.41 1.41
CA ASN A 107 -8.20 -11.91 2.73
C ASN A 107 -7.02 -11.62 3.68
N LYS A 108 -5.87 -11.17 3.13
CA LYS A 108 -4.65 -10.86 3.87
C LYS A 108 -4.59 -9.37 4.19
N LEU A 109 -5.47 -8.90 5.10
CA LEU A 109 -5.65 -7.48 5.40
C LEU A 109 -4.40 -6.81 5.99
N TYR A 110 -3.54 -7.56 6.67
CA TYR A 110 -2.27 -7.05 7.23
C TYR A 110 -1.35 -6.43 6.16
N ILE A 111 -1.48 -6.88 4.89
CA ILE A 111 -0.72 -6.32 3.76
C ILE A 111 -1.06 -4.84 3.51
N ALA A 112 -2.30 -4.44 3.82
CA ALA A 112 -2.76 -3.06 3.58
C ALA A 112 -1.89 -2.03 4.31
N LYS A 113 -1.42 -2.35 5.52
CA LYS A 113 -0.56 -1.46 6.31
C LYS A 113 0.76 -1.16 5.60
N GLU A 114 1.41 -2.18 5.04
CA GLU A 114 2.69 -2.01 4.34
C GLU A 114 2.51 -1.28 2.99
N LEU A 115 1.45 -1.60 2.25
CA LEU A 115 1.13 -0.86 1.02
C LEU A 115 0.77 0.60 1.33
N ALA A 116 0.06 0.88 2.42
CA ALA A 116 -0.28 2.22 2.83
C ALA A 116 0.95 3.06 3.20
N LYS A 117 1.96 2.46 3.86
CA LYS A 117 3.24 3.13 4.12
C LYS A 117 3.92 3.56 2.81
N ALA A 118 4.03 2.64 1.85
CA ALA A 118 4.64 2.94 0.56
C ALA A 118 3.84 3.99 -0.24
N MET A 119 2.51 3.94 -0.18
CA MET A 119 1.65 4.96 -0.82
C MET A 119 1.80 6.33 -0.15
N ALA A 120 1.92 6.38 1.17
CA ALA A 120 2.14 7.63 1.90
C ALA A 120 3.49 8.26 1.52
N ASP A 121 4.54 7.45 1.40
CA ASP A 121 5.84 7.94 0.95
C ASP A 121 5.78 8.53 -0.46
N GLU A 122 5.12 7.83 -1.38
CA GLU A 122 4.91 8.33 -2.75
C GLU A 122 4.06 9.62 -2.77
N TYR A 123 3.07 9.74 -1.87
CA TYR A 123 2.28 10.96 -1.73
C TYR A 123 3.16 12.15 -1.31
N PHE A 124 3.97 11.99 -0.26
CA PHE A 124 4.79 13.09 0.26
C PHE A 124 5.96 13.47 -0.66
N THR A 125 6.47 12.52 -1.45
CA THR A 125 7.60 12.74 -2.36
C THR A 125 7.18 13.01 -3.81
N GLY A 126 5.98 12.57 -4.19
CA GLY A 126 5.50 12.58 -5.57
C GLY A 126 4.92 13.91 -6.06
N GLY A 127 4.95 14.97 -5.23
CA GLY A 127 4.48 16.31 -5.61
C GLY A 127 2.96 16.47 -5.62
N PHE A 128 2.23 15.64 -4.87
CA PHE A 128 0.79 15.81 -4.67
C PHE A 128 0.50 17.02 -3.79
N ASN A 129 -0.51 17.78 -4.18
CA ASN A 129 -1.11 18.82 -3.37
C ASN A 129 -2.64 18.69 -3.48
N CYS A 130 -3.27 18.11 -2.46
CA CYS A 130 -4.70 17.88 -2.46
C CYS A 130 -5.31 18.22 -1.10
N ASP A 131 -6.52 18.78 -1.14
CA ASP A 131 -7.28 19.16 0.06
C ASP A 131 -8.01 17.97 0.68
N PHE A 132 -8.29 16.93 -0.12
CA PHE A 132 -9.08 15.77 0.31
C PHE A 132 -8.47 14.46 -0.20
N ILE A 133 -8.57 13.43 0.61
CA ILE A 133 -8.27 12.05 0.24
C ILE A 133 -9.57 11.28 0.20
N LEU A 134 -9.87 10.68 -0.95
CA LEU A 134 -11.04 9.84 -1.13
C LEU A 134 -10.60 8.42 -1.50
N TYR A 135 -11.35 7.44 -1.04
CA TYR A 135 -11.17 6.05 -1.46
C TYR A 135 -12.30 5.64 -2.41
N VAL A 136 -12.02 4.71 -3.30
CA VAL A 136 -13.06 4.10 -4.13
C VAL A 136 -13.82 3.10 -3.26
N PRO A 137 -15.12 3.34 -2.98
CA PRO A 137 -15.89 2.44 -2.12
C PRO A 137 -16.12 1.10 -2.81
N MET A 138 -16.19 0.06 -2.00
CA MET A 138 -16.65 -1.25 -2.43
C MET A 138 -18.19 -1.32 -2.36
N THR A 139 -18.78 -2.23 -3.11
CA THR A 139 -20.19 -2.54 -2.94
C THR A 139 -20.41 -3.33 -1.64
N GLU A 140 -21.61 -3.25 -1.04
CA GLU A 140 -21.93 -4.02 0.17
C GLU A 140 -21.73 -5.53 -0.01
N LYS A 141 -21.92 -6.04 -1.21
CA LYS A 141 -21.66 -7.44 -1.55
C LYS A 141 -20.16 -7.76 -1.45
N GLU A 142 -19.31 -6.93 -2.04
CA GLU A 142 -17.86 -7.11 -1.99
C GLU A 142 -17.29 -6.95 -0.57
N GLU A 143 -17.85 -6.03 0.24
CA GLU A 143 -17.47 -5.89 1.65
C GLU A 143 -17.76 -7.17 2.43
N LYS A 144 -18.95 -7.75 2.26
CA LYS A 144 -19.33 -9.03 2.91
C LYS A 144 -18.45 -10.19 2.44
N GLU A 145 -18.17 -10.28 1.14
CA GLU A 145 -17.31 -11.33 0.58
C GLU A 145 -15.86 -11.22 1.06
N ARG A 146 -15.34 -10.01 1.21
CA ARG A 146 -13.96 -9.75 1.69
C ARG A 146 -13.82 -9.76 3.21
N ARG A 147 -14.93 -9.90 3.96
CA ARG A 147 -14.95 -9.86 5.44
C ARG A 147 -14.22 -8.65 6.01
N ILE A 148 -14.31 -7.53 5.35
CA ILE A 148 -13.81 -6.25 5.84
C ILE A 148 -14.93 -5.68 6.72
N LEU A 149 -14.76 -5.79 8.00
CA LEU A 149 -15.59 -5.17 9.03
C LEU A 149 -14.84 -3.99 9.63
#